data_1e4cff249a7de8e272ee8ff0c238846a
#
_entry.id   1e4cff249a7de8e272ee8ff0c238846a
#
_cell.length_a   1.000
_cell.length_b   1.000
_cell.length_c   1.000
_cell.angle_alpha   90.00
_cell.angle_beta   90.00
_cell.angle_gamma   90.00
#
_symmetry.space_group_name_H-M   'P 1'
#
loop_
_entity.id
_entity.type
_entity.pdbx_description
1 polymer ?
#
loop_
_entity_poly.entity_id
_entity_poly.type
_entity_poly.pdbx_seq_one_letter_code
_entity_poly.pdbx_strand_id
1 'polypeptide(L)'
;MKEKERILSARGIEKIFYQRDFWGRKKIATHAVQEVDLDLYKGECYGLVGESGCGKSTLGRCLLGLLKRTEGEVYFHGKEVRKDDQRAIRKMQDKMQIIFQDPYSSLNPHWTVEEILKEPLRRLKLSRAEEETKIKKALEMVSLAEADRRKMPYAFSGGQRQRIGIARALIVEPEIILCDEPISALDVSIQAQIVNLLKDLQKELGLSYIFTAHDLAMVRYISDRIGVMQAGKIVEEGDCESIFQNPQKEYTRTLLSAVPGWCRREG
;
A
#
# COMPACT_ATOMS: atom_id res chain seq x y z
N MET A 1 -21.12 -13.56 -14.92
CA MET A 1 -20.03 -12.75 -14.34
C MET A 1 -18.90 -13.70 -14.00
N LYS A 2 -17.66 -13.50 -14.50
CA LYS A 2 -16.51 -14.29 -14.04
C LYS A 2 -16.30 -13.95 -12.56
N GLU A 3 -16.26 -14.95 -11.70
CA GLU A 3 -15.82 -14.75 -10.30
C GLU A 3 -14.45 -14.06 -10.31
N LYS A 4 -14.33 -12.91 -9.66
CA LYS A 4 -13.04 -12.24 -9.53
C LYS A 4 -12.12 -13.13 -8.69
N GLU A 5 -10.93 -13.43 -9.20
CA GLU A 5 -9.92 -14.22 -8.49
C GLU A 5 -9.45 -13.48 -7.24
N ARG A 6 -9.66 -14.08 -6.07
CA ARG A 6 -9.20 -13.55 -4.78
C ARG A 6 -7.74 -13.93 -4.56
N ILE A 7 -6.86 -12.92 -4.52
CA ILE A 7 -5.41 -13.13 -4.40
C ILE A 7 -4.91 -12.98 -2.96
N LEU A 8 -5.55 -12.14 -2.14
CA LEU A 8 -5.25 -11.98 -0.72
C LEU A 8 -6.55 -12.02 0.07
N SER A 9 -6.52 -12.72 1.21
CA SER A 9 -7.63 -12.78 2.14
C SER A 9 -7.10 -12.68 3.55
N ALA A 10 -7.73 -11.87 4.36
CA ALA A 10 -7.43 -11.70 5.78
C ALA A 10 -8.69 -11.97 6.59
N ARG A 11 -8.57 -12.65 7.72
CA ARG A 11 -9.67 -12.98 8.62
C ARG A 11 -9.29 -12.72 10.06
N GLY A 12 -10.11 -11.95 10.75
CA GLY A 12 -9.96 -11.66 12.17
C GLY A 12 -8.60 -11.04 12.50
N ILE A 13 -8.04 -10.18 11.65
CA ILE A 13 -6.71 -9.60 11.89
C ILE A 13 -6.74 -8.70 13.10
N GLU A 14 -5.87 -9.02 14.06
CA GLU A 14 -5.63 -8.20 15.23
C GLU A 14 -4.18 -7.76 15.35
N LYS A 15 -3.99 -6.53 15.81
CA LYS A 15 -2.69 -6.03 16.22
C LYS A 15 -2.78 -5.23 17.50
N ILE A 16 -2.19 -5.79 18.55
CA ILE A 16 -2.04 -5.16 19.85
C ILE A 16 -0.57 -4.81 20.06
N PHE A 17 -0.30 -3.56 20.35
CA PHE A 17 1.00 -3.13 20.85
C PHE A 17 0.99 -3.15 22.38
N TYR A 18 2.06 -3.72 22.96
CA TYR A 18 2.23 -3.81 24.39
C TYR A 18 3.34 -2.88 24.83
N GLN A 19 3.12 -2.20 25.93
CA GLN A 19 4.14 -1.45 26.65
C GLN A 19 4.48 -2.18 27.95
N ARG A 20 5.72 -2.13 28.39
CA ARG A 20 6.10 -2.61 29.73
C ARG A 20 5.96 -1.47 30.72
N ASP A 21 5.31 -1.72 31.85
CA ASP A 21 5.29 -0.79 32.97
C ASP A 21 6.65 -0.77 33.70
N PHE A 22 6.78 0.10 34.68
CA PHE A 22 7.99 0.22 35.51
C PHE A 22 8.38 -1.11 36.18
N TRP A 23 7.44 -2.02 36.41
CA TRP A 23 7.62 -3.32 37.01
C TRP A 23 7.85 -4.43 35.97
N GLY A 24 8.03 -4.11 34.71
CA GLY A 24 8.25 -5.07 33.62
C GLY A 24 7.00 -5.84 33.16
N ARG A 25 5.82 -5.53 33.69
CA ARG A 25 4.55 -6.19 33.32
C ARG A 25 4.08 -5.67 31.96
N LYS A 26 3.60 -6.58 31.10
CA LYS A 26 2.98 -6.20 29.82
C LYS A 26 1.64 -5.53 30.07
N LYS A 27 1.47 -4.30 29.57
CA LYS A 27 0.20 -3.58 29.53
C LYS A 27 -0.16 -3.31 28.06
N ILE A 28 -1.43 -3.42 27.73
CA ILE A 28 -1.92 -3.01 26.38
C ILE A 28 -1.69 -1.51 26.25
N ALA A 29 -0.85 -1.12 25.29
CA ALA A 29 -0.62 0.28 24.96
C ALA A 29 -1.64 0.76 23.92
N THR A 30 -1.85 -0.04 22.85
CA THR A 30 -2.76 0.31 21.76
C THR A 30 -3.28 -0.95 21.10
N HIS A 31 -4.60 -1.02 20.88
CA HIS A 31 -5.24 -2.01 20.02
C HIS A 31 -5.42 -1.39 18.63
N ALA A 32 -4.39 -1.49 17.81
CA ALA A 32 -4.30 -0.74 16.56
C ALA A 32 -5.14 -1.34 15.43
N VAL A 33 -5.38 -2.66 15.44
CA VAL A 33 -6.25 -3.37 14.50
C VAL A 33 -7.08 -4.38 15.29
N GLN A 34 -8.39 -4.41 15.05
CA GLN A 34 -9.36 -5.13 15.84
C GLN A 34 -10.28 -5.96 14.95
N GLU A 35 -10.05 -7.29 14.89
CA GLU A 35 -10.88 -8.27 14.18
C GLU A 35 -11.23 -7.85 12.74
N VAL A 36 -10.22 -7.45 11.96
CA VAL A 36 -10.44 -6.96 10.59
C VAL A 36 -10.43 -8.12 9.60
N ASP A 37 -11.49 -8.20 8.80
CA ASP A 37 -11.57 -9.01 7.59
C ASP A 37 -11.33 -8.13 6.36
N LEU A 38 -10.63 -8.66 5.34
CA LEU A 38 -10.37 -7.99 4.09
C LEU A 38 -10.12 -9.00 2.98
N ASP A 39 -10.74 -8.80 1.82
CA ASP A 39 -10.46 -9.54 0.60
C ASP A 39 -9.95 -8.59 -0.48
N LEU A 40 -8.86 -8.96 -1.17
CA LEU A 40 -8.33 -8.26 -2.33
C LEU A 40 -8.41 -9.18 -3.55
N TYR A 41 -8.97 -8.67 -4.63
CA TYR A 41 -9.10 -9.39 -5.90
C TYR A 41 -8.01 -8.97 -6.90
N LYS A 42 -7.72 -9.87 -7.83
CA LYS A 42 -6.71 -9.63 -8.86
C LYS A 42 -7.06 -8.43 -9.74
N GLY A 43 -6.09 -7.54 -9.91
CA GLY A 43 -6.26 -6.30 -10.66
C GLY A 43 -7.13 -5.25 -9.98
N GLU A 44 -7.52 -5.45 -8.71
CA GLU A 44 -8.32 -4.50 -7.93
C GLU A 44 -7.44 -3.47 -7.21
N CYS A 45 -7.94 -2.25 -7.14
CA CYS A 45 -7.45 -1.26 -6.19
C CYS A 45 -8.44 -1.15 -5.01
N TYR A 46 -8.03 -1.66 -3.85
CA TYR A 46 -8.78 -1.55 -2.60
C TYR A 46 -8.32 -0.32 -1.83
N GLY A 47 -9.19 0.69 -1.73
CA GLY A 47 -8.96 1.89 -0.95
C GLY A 47 -9.22 1.66 0.54
N LEU A 48 -8.28 2.00 1.40
CA LEU A 48 -8.46 1.96 2.85
C LEU A 48 -8.39 3.37 3.41
N VAL A 49 -9.52 3.90 3.86
CA VAL A 49 -9.67 5.29 4.29
C VAL A 49 -10.02 5.41 5.77
N GLY A 50 -9.77 6.56 6.36
CA GLY A 50 -10.05 6.86 7.76
C GLY A 50 -9.07 7.89 8.31
N GLU A 51 -9.32 8.40 9.50
CA GLU A 51 -8.47 9.39 10.16
C GLU A 51 -7.03 8.90 10.37
N SER A 52 -6.11 9.85 10.57
CA SER A 52 -4.73 9.52 10.93
C SER A 52 -4.72 8.73 12.26
N GLY A 53 -3.90 7.67 12.31
CA GLY A 53 -3.80 6.83 13.50
C GLY A 53 -4.91 5.78 13.67
N CYS A 54 -5.91 5.67 12.78
CA CYS A 54 -6.99 4.67 12.91
C CYS A 54 -6.53 3.23 12.65
N GLY A 55 -5.28 2.99 12.19
CA GLY A 55 -4.72 1.65 12.03
C GLY A 55 -4.42 1.21 10.59
N LYS A 56 -4.66 2.04 9.55
CA LYS A 56 -4.47 1.70 8.12
C LYS A 56 -3.09 1.13 7.79
N SER A 57 -2.04 1.89 8.09
CA SER A 57 -0.65 1.46 7.85
C SER A 57 -0.28 0.22 8.66
N THR A 58 -0.82 0.10 9.88
CA THR A 58 -0.61 -1.09 10.73
C THR A 58 -1.24 -2.32 10.10
N LEU A 59 -2.49 -2.23 9.63
CA LEU A 59 -3.18 -3.31 8.93
C LEU A 59 -2.41 -3.71 7.68
N GLY A 60 -2.08 -2.75 6.80
CA GLY A 60 -1.32 -3.02 5.58
C GLY A 60 0.00 -3.75 5.85
N ARG A 61 0.77 -3.31 6.85
CA ARG A 61 2.03 -3.96 7.23
C ARG A 61 1.83 -5.36 7.84
N CYS A 62 0.71 -5.60 8.53
CA CYS A 62 0.36 -6.94 9.00
C CYS A 62 0.03 -7.87 7.83
N LEU A 63 -0.69 -7.38 6.82
CA LEU A 63 -1.05 -8.13 5.62
C LEU A 63 0.20 -8.53 4.80
N LEU A 64 1.20 -7.64 4.70
CA LEU A 64 2.47 -7.93 4.05
C LEU A 64 3.42 -8.80 4.90
N GLY A 65 3.06 -9.12 6.15
CA GLY A 65 3.97 -9.82 7.05
C GLY A 65 5.20 -9.01 7.47
N LEU A 66 5.21 -7.67 7.24
CA LEU A 66 6.24 -6.76 7.72
C LEU A 66 6.10 -6.50 9.23
N LEU A 67 4.88 -6.59 9.73
CA LEU A 67 4.55 -6.49 11.13
C LEU A 67 3.82 -7.77 11.56
N LYS A 68 4.36 -8.44 12.58
CA LYS A 68 3.74 -9.67 13.10
C LYS A 68 2.37 -9.33 13.71
N ARG A 69 1.30 -9.89 13.15
CA ARG A 69 -0.06 -9.79 13.70
C ARG A 69 -0.16 -10.48 15.05
N THR A 70 -1.01 -10.00 15.93
CA THR A 70 -1.28 -10.64 17.24
C THR A 70 -2.12 -11.88 17.03
N GLU A 71 -3.29 -11.72 16.36
CA GLU A 71 -4.20 -12.80 16.02
C GLU A 71 -4.67 -12.67 14.56
N GLY A 72 -5.48 -13.65 14.12
CA GLY A 72 -6.07 -13.71 12.78
C GLY A 72 -5.22 -14.45 11.76
N GLU A 73 -5.76 -14.61 10.57
CA GLU A 73 -5.21 -15.43 9.49
C GLU A 73 -5.06 -14.61 8.22
N VAL A 74 -4.01 -14.90 7.45
CA VAL A 74 -3.78 -14.32 6.12
C VAL A 74 -3.62 -15.46 5.13
N TYR A 75 -4.34 -15.37 4.01
CA TYR A 75 -4.26 -16.31 2.91
C TYR A 75 -3.77 -15.59 1.65
N PHE A 76 -2.77 -16.15 0.99
CA PHE A 76 -2.25 -15.67 -0.28
C PHE A 76 -2.46 -16.74 -1.34
N HIS A 77 -3.18 -16.43 -2.44
CA HIS A 77 -3.64 -17.40 -3.43
C HIS A 77 -4.32 -18.63 -2.79
N GLY A 78 -5.19 -18.41 -1.80
CA GLY A 78 -5.92 -19.45 -1.08
C GLY A 78 -5.08 -20.31 -0.13
N LYS A 79 -3.79 -20.04 0.00
CA LYS A 79 -2.88 -20.74 0.94
C LYS A 79 -2.67 -19.91 2.18
N GLU A 80 -2.85 -20.52 3.34
CA GLU A 80 -2.58 -19.86 4.62
C GLU A 80 -1.09 -19.47 4.77
N VAL A 81 -0.85 -18.22 5.12
CA VAL A 81 0.47 -17.69 5.47
C VAL A 81 0.53 -17.52 6.98
N ARG A 82 1.00 -18.55 7.69
CA ARG A 82 1.07 -18.56 9.15
C ARG A 82 2.06 -17.52 9.67
N LYS A 83 1.70 -16.83 10.76
CA LYS A 83 2.50 -15.75 11.38
C LYS A 83 3.89 -16.18 11.87
N ASP A 84 4.16 -17.49 11.98
CA ASP A 84 5.42 -18.06 12.41
C ASP A 84 6.19 -18.76 11.27
N ASP A 85 5.58 -18.92 10.09
CA ASP A 85 6.22 -19.51 8.91
C ASP A 85 6.98 -18.46 8.11
N GLN A 86 8.25 -18.25 8.46
CA GLN A 86 9.12 -17.30 7.78
C GLN A 86 9.34 -17.63 6.29
N ARG A 87 9.20 -18.89 5.88
CA ARG A 87 9.31 -19.27 4.46
C ARG A 87 8.09 -18.83 3.67
N ALA A 88 6.88 -19.09 4.19
CA ALA A 88 5.64 -18.66 3.55
C ALA A 88 5.57 -17.13 3.49
N ILE A 89 5.93 -16.44 4.59
CA ILE A 89 5.99 -14.97 4.63
C ILE A 89 6.95 -14.43 3.56
N ARG A 90 8.16 -14.96 3.44
CA ARG A 90 9.14 -14.50 2.44
C ARG A 90 8.65 -14.72 1.01
N LYS A 91 8.04 -15.89 0.71
CA LYS A 91 7.46 -16.16 -0.62
C LYS A 91 6.32 -15.19 -0.96
N MET A 92 5.50 -14.84 0.00
CA MET A 92 4.46 -13.82 -0.16
C MET A 92 5.10 -12.44 -0.40
N GLN A 93 6.11 -12.07 0.39
CA GLN A 93 6.82 -10.78 0.24
C GLN A 93 7.56 -10.64 -1.09
N ASP A 94 7.99 -11.74 -1.74
CA ASP A 94 8.56 -11.70 -3.08
C ASP A 94 7.52 -11.24 -4.14
N LYS A 95 6.22 -11.39 -3.85
CA LYS A 95 5.08 -11.01 -4.69
C LYS A 95 4.31 -9.81 -4.18
N MET A 96 4.61 -9.34 -2.99
CA MET A 96 3.98 -8.17 -2.38
C MET A 96 5.03 -7.14 -2.03
N GLN A 97 4.85 -5.91 -2.51
CA GLN A 97 5.78 -4.81 -2.27
C GLN A 97 5.08 -3.64 -1.57
N ILE A 98 5.85 -2.69 -1.07
CA ILE A 98 5.33 -1.49 -0.41
C ILE A 98 5.91 -0.24 -1.03
N ILE A 99 5.05 0.75 -1.27
CA ILE A 99 5.42 2.14 -1.54
C ILE A 99 5.14 2.93 -0.27
N PHE A 100 6.16 3.56 0.29
CA PHE A 100 6.10 4.26 1.57
C PHE A 100 5.59 5.69 1.43
N GLN A 101 5.07 6.22 2.53
CA GLN A 101 4.53 7.56 2.68
C GLN A 101 5.57 8.66 2.40
N ASP A 102 6.76 8.52 2.96
CA ASP A 102 7.82 9.52 2.82
C ASP A 102 8.90 9.05 1.85
N PRO A 103 9.00 9.66 0.66
CA PRO A 103 10.01 9.32 -0.31
C PRO A 103 11.43 9.70 0.14
N TYR A 104 11.58 10.58 1.14
CA TYR A 104 12.88 10.99 1.65
C TYR A 104 13.48 9.92 2.56
N SER A 105 12.71 9.42 3.52
CA SER A 105 13.19 8.41 4.47
C SER A 105 13.20 7.00 3.90
N SER A 106 12.44 6.76 2.83
CA SER A 106 12.33 5.43 2.21
C SER A 106 13.51 5.05 1.33
N LEU A 107 14.31 6.01 0.87
CA LEU A 107 15.47 5.81 0.01
C LEU A 107 16.75 6.05 0.81
N ASN A 108 17.77 5.19 0.64
CA ASN A 108 19.07 5.44 1.24
C ASN A 108 19.73 6.67 0.57
N PRO A 109 19.99 7.77 1.30
CA PRO A 109 20.49 9.02 0.71
C PRO A 109 21.92 8.91 0.17
N HIS A 110 22.67 7.88 0.57
CA HIS A 110 24.04 7.63 0.16
C HIS A 110 24.19 6.66 -1.02
N TRP A 111 23.07 6.15 -1.53
CA TRP A 111 23.05 5.24 -2.66
C TRP A 111 22.60 5.97 -3.93
N THR A 112 23.15 5.55 -5.06
CA THR A 112 22.64 5.96 -6.37
C THR A 112 21.29 5.29 -6.65
N VAL A 113 20.54 5.84 -7.60
CA VAL A 113 19.27 5.23 -8.05
C VAL A 113 19.50 3.78 -8.49
N GLU A 114 20.62 3.51 -9.17
CA GLU A 114 20.99 2.16 -9.57
C GLU A 114 21.16 1.21 -8.38
N GLU A 115 21.86 1.63 -7.34
CA GLU A 115 22.06 0.83 -6.13
C GLU A 115 20.73 0.56 -5.39
N ILE A 116 19.85 1.57 -5.35
CA ILE A 116 18.49 1.46 -4.78
C ILE A 116 17.67 0.43 -5.56
N LEU A 117 17.73 0.45 -6.88
CA LEU A 117 17.01 -0.50 -7.73
C LEU A 117 17.63 -1.91 -7.72
N LYS A 118 18.93 -2.04 -7.54
CA LYS A 118 19.62 -3.33 -7.41
C LYS A 118 19.34 -4.04 -6.09
N GLU A 119 19.04 -3.30 -5.02
CA GLU A 119 18.85 -3.88 -3.69
C GLU A 119 17.81 -5.00 -3.67
N PRO A 120 16.54 -4.80 -4.15
CA PRO A 120 15.55 -5.88 -4.16
C PRO A 120 15.93 -7.04 -5.12
N LEU A 121 16.73 -6.80 -6.17
CA LEU A 121 17.16 -7.84 -7.12
C LEU A 121 18.18 -8.82 -6.55
N ARG A 122 18.92 -8.46 -5.49
CA ARG A 122 19.96 -9.33 -4.87
C ARG A 122 19.46 -10.72 -4.54
N ARG A 123 18.16 -10.87 -4.26
CA ARG A 123 17.56 -12.15 -3.89
C ARG A 123 17.25 -13.04 -5.10
N LEU A 124 17.20 -12.47 -6.30
CA LEU A 124 16.79 -13.17 -7.52
C LEU A 124 17.94 -13.88 -8.24
N LYS A 125 19.21 -13.64 -7.81
CA LYS A 125 20.42 -14.24 -8.39
C LYS A 125 20.51 -14.08 -9.92
N LEU A 126 20.19 -12.88 -10.41
CA LEU A 126 20.20 -12.53 -11.83
C LEU A 126 21.64 -12.38 -12.36
N SER A 127 21.82 -12.59 -13.65
CA SER A 127 23.01 -12.17 -14.36
C SER A 127 23.07 -10.63 -14.47
N ARG A 128 24.27 -10.10 -14.71
CA ARG A 128 24.43 -8.65 -14.89
C ARG A 128 23.58 -8.08 -16.03
N ALA A 129 23.44 -8.82 -17.12
CA ALA A 129 22.63 -8.40 -18.28
C ALA A 129 21.12 -8.34 -17.93
N GLU A 130 20.63 -9.30 -17.15
CA GLU A 130 19.23 -9.30 -16.66
C GLU A 130 18.99 -8.15 -15.69
N GLU A 131 19.91 -7.88 -14.75
CA GLU A 131 19.80 -6.73 -13.84
C GLU A 131 19.73 -5.40 -14.62
N GLU A 132 20.64 -5.20 -15.60
CA GLU A 132 20.66 -4.01 -16.46
C GLU A 132 19.32 -3.83 -17.19
N THR A 133 18.77 -4.90 -17.76
CA THR A 133 17.49 -4.88 -18.46
C THR A 133 16.35 -4.50 -17.54
N LYS A 134 16.29 -5.08 -16.32
CA LYS A 134 15.27 -4.77 -15.33
C LYS A 134 15.35 -3.33 -14.83
N ILE A 135 16.56 -2.81 -14.58
CA ILE A 135 16.77 -1.43 -14.15
C ILE A 135 16.28 -0.46 -15.21
N LYS A 136 16.68 -0.67 -16.47
CA LYS A 136 16.24 0.16 -17.59
C LYS A 136 14.71 0.18 -17.70
N LYS A 137 14.08 -0.99 -17.72
CA LYS A 137 12.61 -1.13 -17.78
C LYS A 137 11.93 -0.44 -16.59
N ALA A 138 12.46 -0.59 -15.36
CA ALA A 138 11.89 0.03 -14.18
C ALA A 138 11.94 1.57 -14.24
N LEU A 139 13.02 2.16 -14.75
CA LEU A 139 13.13 3.60 -14.96
C LEU A 139 12.15 4.10 -16.04
N GLU A 140 12.04 3.38 -17.15
CA GLU A 140 11.11 3.70 -18.24
C GLU A 140 9.66 3.71 -17.75
N MET A 141 9.24 2.69 -16.99
CA MET A 141 7.88 2.58 -16.43
C MET A 141 7.49 3.77 -15.56
N VAL A 142 8.44 4.42 -14.90
CA VAL A 142 8.16 5.59 -14.05
C VAL A 142 8.55 6.92 -14.70
N SER A 143 8.86 6.92 -15.99
CA SER A 143 9.25 8.12 -16.77
C SER A 143 10.50 8.83 -16.19
N LEU A 144 11.50 8.07 -15.78
CA LEU A 144 12.84 8.56 -15.41
C LEU A 144 13.84 8.25 -16.52
N ALA A 145 14.78 9.17 -16.77
CA ALA A 145 15.81 8.99 -17.78
C ALA A 145 16.86 7.95 -17.34
N GLU A 146 17.40 7.17 -18.25
CA GLU A 146 18.48 6.21 -17.96
C GLU A 146 19.72 6.91 -17.37
N ALA A 147 20.00 8.15 -17.78
CA ALA A 147 21.09 8.96 -17.23
C ALA A 147 20.93 9.27 -15.73
N ASP A 148 19.72 9.18 -15.21
CA ASP A 148 19.41 9.45 -13.81
C ASP A 148 19.87 8.32 -12.87
N ARG A 149 20.17 7.13 -13.39
CA ARG A 149 20.59 5.96 -12.60
C ARG A 149 21.83 6.18 -11.74
N ARG A 150 22.73 7.10 -12.15
CA ARG A 150 23.99 7.41 -11.45
C ARG A 150 23.85 8.53 -10.42
N LYS A 151 22.70 9.21 -10.39
CA LYS A 151 22.43 10.28 -9.44
C LYS A 151 21.98 9.73 -8.09
N MET A 152 22.21 10.51 -7.04
CA MET A 152 21.74 10.20 -5.67
C MET A 152 20.37 10.83 -5.43
N PRO A 153 19.56 10.34 -4.47
CA PRO A 153 18.20 10.84 -4.20
C PRO A 153 18.09 12.34 -3.98
N TYR A 154 19.09 12.98 -3.37
CA TYR A 154 19.06 14.43 -3.12
C TYR A 154 19.04 15.29 -4.40
N ALA A 155 19.44 14.73 -5.54
CA ALA A 155 19.41 15.44 -6.83
C ALA A 155 18.00 15.47 -7.47
N PHE A 156 16.99 14.88 -6.83
CA PHE A 156 15.64 14.74 -7.36
C PHE A 156 14.60 15.51 -6.55
N SER A 157 13.54 15.97 -7.24
CA SER A 157 12.34 16.50 -6.57
C SER A 157 11.60 15.42 -5.78
N GLY A 158 10.68 15.82 -4.88
CA GLY A 158 9.85 14.90 -4.11
C GLY A 158 9.10 13.89 -5.00
N GLY A 159 8.47 14.38 -6.07
CA GLY A 159 7.76 13.50 -7.02
C GLY A 159 8.67 12.55 -7.79
N GLN A 160 9.88 12.98 -8.15
CA GLN A 160 10.87 12.11 -8.78
C GLN A 160 11.38 11.04 -7.79
N ARG A 161 11.60 11.38 -6.52
CA ARG A 161 11.95 10.40 -5.47
C ARG A 161 10.83 9.38 -5.28
N GLN A 162 9.58 9.82 -5.30
CA GLN A 162 8.44 8.91 -5.24
C GLN A 162 8.42 7.95 -6.44
N ARG A 163 8.72 8.44 -7.64
CA ARG A 163 8.89 7.58 -8.84
C ARG A 163 10.01 6.56 -8.67
N ILE A 164 11.14 6.92 -8.05
CA ILE A 164 12.23 5.98 -7.72
C ILE A 164 11.71 4.91 -6.74
N GLY A 165 10.94 5.30 -5.71
CA GLY A 165 10.31 4.37 -4.77
C GLY A 165 9.33 3.41 -5.45
N ILE A 166 8.55 3.90 -6.41
CA ILE A 166 7.65 3.08 -7.25
C ILE A 166 8.46 2.12 -8.12
N ALA A 167 9.51 2.59 -8.81
CA ALA A 167 10.39 1.76 -9.63
C ALA A 167 11.03 0.63 -8.81
N ARG A 168 11.48 0.94 -7.57
CA ARG A 168 12.03 -0.05 -6.65
C ARG A 168 11.02 -1.14 -6.29
N ALA A 169 9.75 -0.77 -6.10
CA ALA A 169 8.69 -1.74 -5.82
C ALA A 169 8.37 -2.61 -7.05
N LEU A 170 8.38 -2.03 -8.25
CA LEU A 170 8.03 -2.70 -9.50
C LEU A 170 9.10 -3.65 -10.03
N ILE A 171 10.38 -3.40 -9.73
CA ILE A 171 11.50 -4.10 -10.38
C ILE A 171 11.52 -5.61 -10.11
N VAL A 172 10.89 -6.07 -9.03
CA VAL A 172 10.73 -7.49 -8.69
C VAL A 172 9.46 -8.11 -9.27
N GLU A 173 8.69 -7.36 -10.07
CA GLU A 173 7.45 -7.81 -10.71
C GLU A 173 6.44 -8.36 -9.69
N PRO A 174 5.98 -7.51 -8.75
CA PRO A 174 5.02 -7.91 -7.73
C PRO A 174 3.62 -8.14 -8.33
N GLU A 175 2.76 -8.83 -7.59
CA GLU A 175 1.34 -8.99 -7.90
C GLU A 175 0.48 -8.00 -7.09
N ILE A 176 0.95 -7.64 -5.88
CA ILE A 176 0.27 -6.73 -4.97
C ILE A 176 1.25 -5.63 -4.52
N ILE A 177 0.77 -4.39 -4.47
CA ILE A 177 1.50 -3.28 -3.89
C ILE A 177 0.64 -2.62 -2.80
N LEU A 178 1.19 -2.54 -1.59
CA LEU A 178 0.67 -1.66 -0.55
C LEU A 178 1.18 -0.24 -0.82
N CYS A 179 0.27 0.67 -1.12
CA CYS A 179 0.55 2.09 -1.23
C CYS A 179 0.22 2.74 0.13
N ASP A 180 1.22 2.85 1.01
CA ASP A 180 1.04 3.40 2.37
C ASP A 180 1.17 4.92 2.33
N GLU A 181 0.04 5.62 2.13
CA GLU A 181 -0.07 7.08 1.94
C GLU A 181 0.92 7.65 0.90
N PRO A 182 0.99 7.12 -0.33
CA PRO A 182 2.09 7.33 -1.26
C PRO A 182 2.20 8.76 -1.81
N ILE A 183 1.25 9.63 -1.49
CA ILE A 183 1.14 10.99 -2.04
C ILE A 183 1.08 12.07 -0.96
N SER A 184 0.99 11.73 0.32
CA SER A 184 0.71 12.68 1.41
C SER A 184 1.78 13.77 1.60
N ALA A 185 3.04 13.47 1.24
CA ALA A 185 4.17 14.39 1.35
C ALA A 185 4.45 15.20 0.07
N LEU A 186 3.54 15.17 -0.92
CA LEU A 186 3.72 15.77 -2.24
C LEU A 186 2.73 16.92 -2.48
N ASP A 187 3.13 17.87 -3.34
CA ASP A 187 2.25 18.94 -3.81
C ASP A 187 1.08 18.39 -4.63
N VAL A 188 -0.07 19.06 -4.59
CA VAL A 188 -1.32 18.60 -5.23
C VAL A 188 -1.16 18.23 -6.71
N SER A 189 -0.40 19.04 -7.47
CA SER A 189 -0.13 18.77 -8.88
C SER A 189 0.67 17.48 -9.12
N ILE A 190 1.61 17.19 -8.22
CA ILE A 190 2.43 15.99 -8.27
C ILE A 190 1.64 14.76 -7.79
N GLN A 191 0.77 14.94 -6.78
CA GLN A 191 -0.13 13.87 -6.33
C GLN A 191 -0.94 13.27 -7.49
N ALA A 192 -1.57 14.14 -8.30
CA ALA A 192 -2.34 13.70 -9.46
C ALA A 192 -1.49 12.91 -10.49
N GLN A 193 -0.24 13.35 -10.73
CA GLN A 193 0.68 12.64 -11.62
C GLN A 193 1.06 11.24 -11.09
N ILE A 194 1.31 11.11 -9.78
CA ILE A 194 1.65 9.82 -9.17
C ILE A 194 0.43 8.88 -9.18
N VAL A 195 -0.76 9.38 -8.89
CA VAL A 195 -1.99 8.57 -8.91
C VAL A 195 -2.29 8.08 -10.34
N ASN A 196 -2.14 8.94 -11.36
CA ASN A 196 -2.28 8.55 -12.76
C ASN A 196 -1.25 7.47 -13.14
N LEU A 197 0.03 7.66 -12.77
CA LEU A 197 1.07 6.65 -12.99
C LEU A 197 0.70 5.30 -12.37
N LEU A 198 0.25 5.27 -11.11
CA LEU A 198 -0.17 4.03 -10.45
C LEU A 198 -1.35 3.37 -11.16
N LYS A 199 -2.32 4.16 -11.65
CA LYS A 199 -3.49 3.66 -12.39
C LYS A 199 -3.12 3.08 -13.75
N ASP A 200 -2.16 3.69 -14.45
CA ASP A 200 -1.66 3.18 -15.72
C ASP A 200 -0.89 1.87 -15.51
N LEU A 201 0.00 1.83 -14.52
CA LEU A 201 0.73 0.62 -14.13
C LEU A 201 -0.20 -0.53 -13.69
N GLN A 202 -1.31 -0.23 -12.98
CA GLN A 202 -2.33 -1.22 -12.63
C GLN A 202 -2.89 -1.90 -13.87
N LYS A 203 -3.27 -1.10 -14.88
CA LYS A 203 -3.85 -1.60 -16.13
C LYS A 203 -2.85 -2.36 -17.00
N GLU A 204 -1.64 -1.83 -17.14
CA GLU A 204 -0.61 -2.40 -18.00
C GLU A 204 -0.03 -3.71 -17.44
N LEU A 205 0.18 -3.77 -16.13
CA LEU A 205 0.84 -4.89 -15.46
C LEU A 205 -0.14 -5.84 -14.73
N GLY A 206 -1.43 -5.49 -14.66
CA GLY A 206 -2.43 -6.28 -13.92
C GLY A 206 -2.20 -6.26 -12.41
N LEU A 207 -1.62 -5.19 -11.87
CA LEU A 207 -1.31 -5.04 -10.46
C LEU A 207 -2.57 -4.90 -9.61
N SER A 208 -2.49 -5.39 -8.38
CA SER A 208 -3.53 -5.14 -7.37
C SER A 208 -2.97 -4.23 -6.29
N TYR A 209 -3.77 -3.28 -5.81
CA TYR A 209 -3.35 -2.32 -4.81
C TYR A 209 -4.15 -2.41 -3.53
N ILE A 210 -3.48 -2.24 -2.39
CA ILE A 210 -4.10 -1.76 -1.16
C ILE A 210 -3.63 -0.31 -1.01
N PHE A 211 -4.53 0.64 -1.26
CA PHE A 211 -4.20 2.05 -1.31
C PHE A 211 -4.71 2.75 -0.06
N THR A 212 -3.80 3.19 0.82
CA THR A 212 -4.18 3.97 2.00
C THR A 212 -3.99 5.45 1.73
N ALA A 213 -4.97 6.26 2.05
CA ALA A 213 -4.87 7.71 2.00
C ALA A 213 -5.85 8.35 2.99
N HIS A 214 -5.61 9.62 3.27
CA HIS A 214 -6.56 10.49 3.97
C HIS A 214 -7.33 11.41 3.00
N ASP A 215 -6.83 11.59 1.77
CA ASP A 215 -7.54 12.31 0.72
C ASP A 215 -8.53 11.39 0.00
N LEU A 216 -9.80 11.57 0.34
CA LEU A 216 -10.91 10.78 -0.21
C LEU A 216 -11.15 11.03 -1.71
N ALA A 217 -10.82 12.23 -2.22
CA ALA A 217 -10.97 12.52 -3.64
C ALA A 217 -10.02 11.66 -4.48
N MET A 218 -8.77 11.52 -4.03
CA MET A 218 -7.77 10.66 -4.69
C MET A 218 -8.13 9.18 -4.56
N VAL A 219 -8.65 8.76 -3.40
CA VAL A 219 -9.12 7.38 -3.21
C VAL A 219 -10.29 7.07 -4.15
N ARG A 220 -11.28 7.98 -4.28
CA ARG A 220 -12.38 7.82 -5.23
C ARG A 220 -11.90 7.65 -6.66
N TYR A 221 -10.85 8.36 -7.05
CA TYR A 221 -10.32 8.32 -8.41
C TYR A 221 -9.62 7.00 -8.74
N ILE A 222 -8.90 6.40 -7.77
CA ILE A 222 -8.07 5.21 -8.04
C ILE A 222 -8.75 3.89 -7.64
N SER A 223 -9.64 3.90 -6.64
CA SER A 223 -10.13 2.67 -6.01
C SER A 223 -11.37 2.10 -6.68
N ASP A 224 -11.44 0.78 -6.74
CA ASP A 224 -12.62 0.01 -7.15
C ASP A 224 -13.58 -0.22 -5.97
N ARG A 225 -13.02 -0.62 -4.83
CA ARG A 225 -13.72 -0.81 -3.55
C ARG A 225 -13.03 -0.03 -2.44
N ILE A 226 -13.80 0.31 -1.40
CA ILE A 226 -13.31 1.08 -0.25
C ILE A 226 -13.70 0.39 1.05
N GLY A 227 -12.74 0.30 1.98
CA GLY A 227 -12.95 0.03 3.39
C GLY A 227 -12.74 1.29 4.22
N VAL A 228 -13.74 1.67 5.00
CA VAL A 228 -13.66 2.79 5.93
C VAL A 228 -13.23 2.28 7.29
N MET A 229 -12.08 2.76 7.76
CA MET A 229 -11.48 2.30 9.01
C MET A 229 -11.61 3.34 10.12
N GLN A 230 -12.15 2.94 11.27
CA GLN A 230 -12.28 3.75 12.47
C GLN A 230 -11.80 2.96 13.69
N ALA A 231 -10.93 3.55 14.49
CA ALA A 231 -10.45 2.96 15.75
C ALA A 231 -10.06 1.48 15.65
N GLY A 232 -9.33 1.12 14.60
CA GLY A 232 -8.83 -0.25 14.38
C GLY A 232 -9.79 -1.21 13.69
N LYS A 233 -11.01 -0.80 13.34
CA LYS A 233 -12.04 -1.65 12.69
C LYS A 233 -12.44 -1.11 11.33
N ILE A 234 -12.76 -2.00 10.38
CA ILE A 234 -13.48 -1.61 9.17
C ILE A 234 -14.96 -1.49 9.55
N VAL A 235 -15.48 -0.25 9.53
CA VAL A 235 -16.86 0.05 9.94
C VAL A 235 -17.84 0.05 8.78
N GLU A 236 -17.32 0.27 7.56
CA GLU A 236 -18.11 0.21 6.33
C GLU A 236 -17.22 -0.22 5.17
N GLU A 237 -17.76 -1.05 4.28
CA GLU A 237 -17.04 -1.55 3.10
C GLU A 237 -18.02 -1.67 1.93
N GLY A 238 -17.55 -1.36 0.72
CA GLY A 238 -18.36 -1.49 -0.48
C GLY A 238 -17.66 -0.99 -1.73
N ASP A 239 -18.38 -1.04 -2.85
CA ASP A 239 -17.93 -0.43 -4.10
C ASP A 239 -17.71 1.08 -3.88
N CYS A 240 -16.65 1.61 -4.50
CA CYS A 240 -16.25 3.00 -4.31
C CYS A 240 -17.42 3.98 -4.51
N GLU A 241 -18.13 3.88 -5.64
CA GLU A 241 -19.26 4.77 -5.93
C GLU A 241 -20.41 4.60 -4.93
N SER A 242 -20.69 3.38 -4.46
CA SER A 242 -21.74 3.11 -3.47
C SER A 242 -21.45 3.81 -2.15
N ILE A 243 -20.20 3.74 -1.66
CA ILE A 243 -19.77 4.41 -0.42
C ILE A 243 -19.88 5.94 -0.56
N PHE A 244 -19.50 6.50 -1.72
CA PHE A 244 -19.59 7.96 -1.94
C PHE A 244 -21.01 8.48 -2.13
N GLN A 245 -21.89 7.70 -2.76
CA GLN A 245 -23.26 8.13 -3.05
C GLN A 245 -24.22 7.87 -1.91
N ASN A 246 -24.07 6.75 -1.20
CA ASN A 246 -25.00 6.31 -0.16
C ASN A 246 -24.31 5.72 1.07
N PRO A 247 -23.48 6.51 1.79
CA PRO A 247 -22.79 6.04 2.99
C PRO A 247 -23.79 5.67 4.09
N GLN A 248 -23.69 4.45 4.61
CA GLN A 248 -24.61 3.92 5.62
C GLN A 248 -24.22 4.34 7.04
N LYS A 249 -22.91 4.51 7.30
CA LYS A 249 -22.40 4.85 8.63
C LYS A 249 -22.25 6.36 8.81
N GLU A 250 -22.57 6.84 10.01
CA GLU A 250 -22.43 8.25 10.37
C GLU A 250 -20.96 8.72 10.23
N TYR A 251 -20.01 7.90 10.68
CA TYR A 251 -18.59 8.20 10.55
C TYR A 251 -18.18 8.37 9.10
N THR A 252 -18.65 7.52 8.19
CA THR A 252 -18.39 7.65 6.75
C THR A 252 -18.93 8.95 6.20
N ARG A 253 -20.13 9.36 6.61
CA ARG A 253 -20.76 10.65 6.22
C ARG A 253 -19.90 11.83 6.70
N THR A 254 -19.44 11.77 7.94
CA THR A 254 -18.56 12.79 8.51
C THR A 254 -17.25 12.91 7.74
N LEU A 255 -16.61 11.79 7.42
CA LEU A 255 -15.39 11.79 6.59
C LEU A 255 -15.64 12.38 5.20
N LEU A 256 -16.73 11.99 4.54
CA LEU A 256 -17.08 12.46 3.20
C LEU A 256 -17.44 13.96 3.20
N SER A 257 -18.03 14.48 4.26
CA SER A 257 -18.38 15.91 4.36
C SER A 257 -17.16 16.82 4.34
N ALA A 258 -15.97 16.32 4.64
CA ALA A 258 -14.72 17.06 4.53
C ALA A 258 -14.19 17.14 3.09
N VAL A 259 -14.78 16.40 2.13
CA VAL A 259 -14.36 16.42 0.72
C VAL A 259 -14.97 17.64 0.03
N PRO A 260 -14.17 18.55 -0.55
CA PRO A 260 -14.70 19.69 -1.29
C PRO A 260 -15.63 19.23 -2.44
N GLY A 261 -16.83 19.80 -2.49
CA GLY A 261 -17.80 19.48 -3.55
C GLY A 261 -18.58 18.17 -3.35
N TRP A 262 -18.40 17.48 -2.22
CA TRP A 262 -19.30 16.37 -1.88
C TRP A 262 -20.63 16.92 -1.41
N CYS A 263 -21.68 16.74 -2.21
CA CYS A 263 -23.06 17.04 -1.83
C CYS A 263 -23.79 15.70 -1.71
N ARG A 264 -24.41 15.47 -0.54
CA ARG A 264 -25.36 14.38 -0.38
C ARG A 264 -26.50 14.62 -1.41
N ARG A 265 -26.71 13.71 -2.32
CA ARG A 265 -27.96 13.69 -3.08
C ARG A 265 -29.05 13.29 -2.08
N GLU A 266 -29.79 14.28 -1.58
CA GLU A 266 -31.01 14.01 -0.87
C GLU A 266 -31.97 13.36 -1.88
N GLY A 267 -32.24 12.06 -1.68
CA GLY A 267 -33.20 11.29 -2.44
C GLY A 267 -34.61 11.51 -1.90
#